data_7fa70760149653e46835532f979da857
#
_entry.id   7fa70760149653e46835532f979da857
#
_cell.length_a   1.000
_cell.length_b   1.000
_cell.length_c   1.000
_cell.angle_alpha   90.00
_cell.angle_beta   90.00
_cell.angle_gamma   90.00
#
_symmetry.space_group_name_H-M   'P 1'
#
loop_
_entity.id
_entity.type
_entity.pdbx_description
1 polymer ?
#
loop_
_entity_poly.entity_id
_entity_poly.type
_entity_poly.pdbx_seq_one_letter_code
_entity_poly.pdbx_strand_id
1 'polypeptide(L)'
;MSTDFQKAREDLGRRLRTLRTESPRGPLTGTALGASLGWAQSKVSKLENGRQTPTAEDLRAWADATGHPGAYDELAGRLKGFESHIRSWRRQLSSGHRPVQETWNEVTAAARVLHVWDSFAVNGLLQTPDYARHVFESYARLQNSPPDTEDAVRARMDRQRWLYQPGRRLNLLLWEGALRARVCPPDVLAGQLDRLLGVVGMDTVRLGIVPMNAALRLPPANAFWIVGERLVITEDWHAELWLDDSDSVALYRRVWESMCASAVFGTEAQHAIARARQAMVA
;
A
#
# COMPACT_ATOMS: atom_id res chain seq x y z
N MET A 1 -13.93 -7.20 -0.65
CA MET A 1 -13.36 -8.55 -0.96
C MET A 1 -12.25 -8.81 0.02
N SER A 2 -12.13 -10.03 0.54
CA SER A 2 -11.00 -10.43 1.38
C SER A 2 -9.79 -10.64 0.45
N THR A 3 -8.65 -10.00 0.74
CA THR A 3 -7.41 -10.24 -0.01
C THR A 3 -6.95 -11.69 0.19
N ASP A 4 -6.12 -12.23 -0.69
CA ASP A 4 -5.58 -13.59 -0.52
C ASP A 4 -4.79 -13.73 0.80
N PHE A 5 -4.25 -12.62 1.28
CA PHE A 5 -3.66 -12.48 2.62
C PHE A 5 -4.69 -12.67 3.72
N GLN A 6 -5.74 -11.88 3.70
CA GLN A 6 -6.76 -11.97 4.71
C GLN A 6 -7.33 -13.39 4.78
N LYS A 7 -7.59 -14.03 3.62
CA LYS A 7 -8.05 -15.42 3.56
C LYS A 7 -7.05 -16.39 4.18
N ALA A 8 -5.78 -16.26 3.79
CA ALA A 8 -4.73 -17.13 4.30
C ALA A 8 -4.52 -16.93 5.81
N ARG A 9 -4.62 -15.69 6.32
CA ARG A 9 -4.55 -15.39 7.76
C ARG A 9 -5.76 -15.93 8.53
N GLU A 10 -6.96 -15.85 7.95
CA GLU A 10 -8.17 -16.47 8.50
C GLU A 10 -8.06 -18.00 8.51
N ASP A 11 -7.46 -18.60 7.47
CA ASP A 11 -7.21 -20.05 7.39
C ASP A 11 -6.25 -20.50 8.49
N LEU A 12 -5.15 -19.75 8.73
CA LEU A 12 -4.27 -20.02 9.86
C LEU A 12 -5.01 -19.84 11.19
N GLY A 13 -5.79 -18.78 11.33
CA GLY A 13 -6.60 -18.54 12.53
C GLY A 13 -7.58 -19.68 12.81
N ARG A 14 -8.25 -20.20 11.77
CA ARG A 14 -9.11 -21.38 11.90
C ARG A 14 -8.31 -22.61 12.35
N ARG A 15 -7.11 -22.81 11.80
CA ARG A 15 -6.25 -23.91 12.21
C ARG A 15 -5.81 -23.79 13.67
N LEU A 16 -5.45 -22.60 14.12
CA LEU A 16 -5.11 -22.33 15.53
C LEU A 16 -6.31 -22.65 16.45
N ARG A 17 -7.52 -22.25 16.06
CA ARG A 17 -8.74 -22.57 16.80
C ARG A 17 -8.97 -24.08 16.89
N THR A 18 -8.82 -24.80 15.81
CA THR A 18 -8.93 -26.27 15.75
C THR A 18 -7.97 -26.92 16.76
N LEU A 19 -6.69 -26.56 16.74
CA LEU A 19 -5.70 -27.10 17.67
C LEU A 19 -6.05 -26.84 19.15
N ARG A 20 -6.65 -25.68 19.45
CA ARG A 20 -7.13 -25.37 20.81
C ARG A 20 -8.35 -26.18 21.21
N THR A 21 -9.32 -26.34 20.32
CA THR A 21 -10.57 -27.05 20.64
C THR A 21 -10.42 -28.57 20.60
N GLU A 22 -9.44 -29.08 19.87
CA GLU A 22 -9.12 -30.50 19.72
C GLU A 22 -7.86 -30.90 20.51
N SER A 23 -7.50 -30.12 21.52
CA SER A 23 -6.34 -30.42 22.36
C SER A 23 -6.43 -31.83 22.99
N PRO A 24 -5.38 -32.65 22.92
CA PRO A 24 -5.34 -33.97 23.57
C PRO A 24 -5.55 -33.93 25.09
N ARG A 25 -5.35 -32.74 25.69
CA ARG A 25 -5.56 -32.47 27.12
C ARG A 25 -6.99 -32.06 27.45
N GLY A 26 -7.90 -32.10 26.48
CA GLY A 26 -9.26 -31.60 26.53
C GLY A 26 -9.41 -30.21 25.90
N PRO A 27 -10.64 -29.87 25.41
CA PRO A 27 -10.91 -28.60 24.76
C PRO A 27 -10.57 -27.41 25.67
N LEU A 28 -9.77 -26.47 25.17
CA LEU A 28 -9.39 -25.25 25.90
C LEU A 28 -10.31 -24.09 25.48
N THR A 29 -10.71 -23.26 26.45
CA THR A 29 -11.32 -21.96 26.12
C THR A 29 -10.23 -20.97 25.71
N GLY A 30 -10.59 -19.91 24.93
CA GLY A 30 -9.62 -18.85 24.58
C GLY A 30 -9.05 -18.15 25.82
N THR A 31 -9.84 -18.05 26.90
CA THR A 31 -9.38 -17.47 28.18
C THR A 31 -8.40 -18.40 28.88
N ALA A 32 -8.66 -19.72 28.90
CA ALA A 32 -7.77 -20.70 29.51
C ALA A 32 -6.43 -20.79 28.79
N LEU A 33 -6.45 -20.78 27.43
CA LEU A 33 -5.22 -20.74 26.65
C LEU A 33 -4.45 -19.44 26.87
N GLY A 34 -5.14 -18.28 26.87
CA GLY A 34 -4.51 -17.00 27.16
C GLY A 34 -3.81 -17.00 28.52
N ALA A 35 -4.49 -17.50 29.56
CA ALA A 35 -3.91 -17.60 30.90
C ALA A 35 -2.67 -18.51 30.93
N SER A 36 -2.69 -19.65 30.25
CA SER A 36 -1.52 -20.57 30.20
C SER A 36 -0.32 -19.99 29.46
N LEU A 37 -0.56 -19.06 28.52
CA LEU A 37 0.48 -18.39 27.74
C LEU A 37 0.91 -17.03 28.31
N GLY A 38 0.26 -16.55 29.36
CA GLY A 38 0.46 -15.18 29.86
C GLY A 38 -0.05 -14.11 28.88
N TRP A 39 -1.03 -14.44 28.02
CA TRP A 39 -1.59 -13.53 27.02
C TRP A 39 -2.97 -13.02 27.40
N ALA A 40 -3.30 -11.81 26.97
CA ALA A 40 -4.66 -11.32 27.01
C ALA A 40 -5.57 -12.19 26.11
N GLN A 41 -6.79 -12.49 26.56
CA GLN A 41 -7.79 -13.22 25.78
C GLN A 41 -8.05 -12.56 24.41
N SER A 42 -7.96 -11.22 24.36
CA SER A 42 -8.11 -10.45 23.12
C SER A 42 -7.03 -10.79 22.07
N LYS A 43 -5.78 -11.13 22.49
CA LYS A 43 -4.73 -11.61 21.58
C LYS A 43 -5.11 -12.96 20.98
N VAL A 44 -5.56 -13.90 21.81
CA VAL A 44 -6.04 -15.23 21.35
C VAL A 44 -7.15 -15.06 20.32
N SER A 45 -8.15 -14.23 20.63
CA SER A 45 -9.27 -13.94 19.73
C SER A 45 -8.83 -13.30 18.41
N LYS A 46 -7.89 -12.34 18.46
CA LYS A 46 -7.37 -11.68 17.24
C LYS A 46 -6.64 -12.68 16.32
N LEU A 47 -5.83 -13.56 16.89
CA LEU A 47 -5.12 -14.60 16.14
C LEU A 47 -6.08 -15.60 15.50
N GLU A 48 -7.06 -16.12 16.22
CA GLU A 48 -8.04 -17.08 15.71
C GLU A 48 -8.99 -16.52 14.64
N ASN A 49 -9.28 -15.22 14.71
CA ASN A 49 -10.13 -14.56 13.72
C ASN A 49 -9.34 -13.90 12.57
N GLY A 50 -8.05 -14.17 12.48
CA GLY A 50 -7.21 -13.58 11.43
C GLY A 50 -7.13 -12.06 11.49
N ARG A 51 -7.27 -11.45 12.67
CA ARG A 51 -7.17 -10.00 12.88
C ARG A 51 -5.77 -9.53 13.29
N GLN A 52 -4.90 -10.49 13.57
CA GLN A 52 -3.49 -10.28 13.90
C GLN A 52 -2.69 -11.45 13.31
N THR A 53 -1.50 -11.16 12.76
CA THR A 53 -0.56 -12.17 12.29
C THR A 53 0.24 -12.69 13.50
N PRO A 54 0.31 -13.99 13.76
CA PRO A 54 1.15 -14.54 14.81
C PRO A 54 2.63 -14.43 14.44
N THR A 55 3.50 -14.31 15.44
CA THR A 55 4.95 -14.52 15.25
C THR A 55 5.28 -16.01 15.25
N ALA A 56 6.49 -16.39 14.79
CA ALA A 56 6.97 -17.77 14.90
C ALA A 56 6.98 -18.27 16.34
N GLU A 57 7.30 -17.38 17.30
CA GLU A 57 7.27 -17.66 18.74
C GLU A 57 5.84 -17.89 19.23
N ASP A 58 4.88 -17.07 18.78
CA ASP A 58 3.47 -17.27 19.08
C ASP A 58 2.98 -18.64 18.63
N LEU A 59 3.36 -19.06 17.41
CA LEU A 59 2.97 -20.37 16.85
C LEU A 59 3.57 -21.53 17.64
N ARG A 60 4.82 -21.40 18.06
CA ARG A 60 5.48 -22.42 18.90
C ARG A 60 4.80 -22.54 20.26
N ALA A 61 4.62 -21.39 20.94
CA ALA A 61 3.94 -21.35 22.23
C ALA A 61 2.51 -21.92 22.15
N TRP A 62 1.77 -21.60 21.07
CA TRP A 62 0.42 -22.13 20.83
C TRP A 62 0.42 -23.66 20.64
N ALA A 63 1.32 -24.18 19.80
CA ALA A 63 1.44 -25.60 19.54
C ALA A 63 1.75 -26.39 20.83
N ASP A 64 2.69 -25.88 21.64
CA ASP A 64 3.08 -26.51 22.90
C ASP A 64 1.92 -26.46 23.93
N ALA A 65 1.29 -25.30 24.11
CA ALA A 65 0.20 -25.13 25.08
C ALA A 65 -1.04 -25.92 24.73
N THR A 66 -1.32 -26.12 23.44
CA THR A 66 -2.46 -26.95 22.98
C THR A 66 -2.14 -28.44 22.91
N GLY A 67 -0.92 -28.87 23.23
CA GLY A 67 -0.51 -30.28 23.22
C GLY A 67 -0.23 -30.84 21.81
N HIS A 68 0.03 -29.99 20.84
CA HIS A 68 0.35 -30.35 19.46
C HIS A 68 1.72 -29.81 19.01
N PRO A 69 2.83 -30.14 19.71
CA PRO A 69 4.13 -29.58 19.37
C PRO A 69 4.58 -29.88 17.93
N GLY A 70 4.18 -31.02 17.39
CA GLY A 70 4.42 -31.40 15.99
C GLY A 70 3.68 -30.54 14.95
N ALA A 71 2.69 -29.75 15.34
CA ALA A 71 2.00 -28.84 14.42
C ALA A 71 2.79 -27.57 14.09
N TYR A 72 3.88 -27.28 14.82
CA TYR A 72 4.66 -26.07 14.61
C TYR A 72 5.17 -25.89 13.19
N ASP A 73 5.72 -26.95 12.58
CA ASP A 73 6.28 -26.87 11.22
C ASP A 73 5.19 -26.58 10.18
N GLU A 74 4.00 -27.17 10.33
CA GLU A 74 2.82 -26.85 9.51
C GLU A 74 2.42 -25.37 9.66
N LEU A 75 2.29 -24.91 10.91
CA LEU A 75 1.91 -23.53 11.23
C LEU A 75 2.96 -22.53 10.72
N ALA A 76 4.24 -22.84 10.90
CA ALA A 76 5.35 -22.02 10.42
C ALA A 76 5.41 -21.98 8.89
N GLY A 77 5.11 -23.11 8.20
CA GLY A 77 4.98 -23.16 6.76
C GLY A 77 3.83 -22.28 6.25
N ARG A 78 2.68 -22.28 6.93
CA ARG A 78 1.56 -21.38 6.65
C ARG A 78 1.94 -19.93 6.90
N LEU A 79 2.64 -19.61 7.99
CA LEU A 79 3.15 -18.26 8.29
C LEU A 79 4.12 -17.79 7.19
N LYS A 80 5.07 -18.63 6.75
CA LYS A 80 5.95 -18.32 5.60
C LYS A 80 5.17 -18.08 4.31
N GLY A 81 4.08 -18.80 4.10
CA GLY A 81 3.12 -18.52 3.04
C GLY A 81 2.52 -17.11 3.15
N PHE A 82 2.38 -16.54 4.35
CA PHE A 82 1.97 -15.14 4.56
C PHE A 82 3.08 -14.13 4.33
N GLU A 83 4.28 -14.40 4.75
CA GLU A 83 5.46 -13.57 4.46
C GLU A 83 5.69 -13.46 2.95
N SER A 84 5.08 -14.33 2.16
CA SER A 84 4.97 -14.19 0.70
C SER A 84 3.95 -13.14 0.22
N HIS A 85 3.48 -12.23 1.11
CA HIS A 85 2.71 -11.02 0.71
C HIS A 85 3.56 -9.98 0.01
N ILE A 86 4.79 -10.25 -0.17
CA ILE A 86 5.58 -9.71 -1.24
C ILE A 86 4.90 -10.14 -2.54
N ARG A 87 3.99 -9.34 -3.05
CA ARG A 87 3.37 -9.53 -4.36
C ARG A 87 4.40 -9.21 -5.42
N SER A 88 5.24 -10.20 -5.74
CA SER A 88 6.35 -10.04 -6.68
C SER A 88 5.88 -9.51 -8.03
N TRP A 89 6.48 -8.44 -8.51
CA TRP A 89 6.20 -7.87 -9.83
C TRP A 89 6.35 -8.88 -10.95
N ARG A 90 7.36 -9.76 -10.87
CA ARG A 90 7.54 -10.84 -11.85
C ARG A 90 6.30 -11.71 -12.01
N ARG A 91 5.59 -12.01 -10.90
CA ARG A 91 4.36 -12.81 -10.94
C ARG A 91 3.18 -11.98 -11.42
N GLN A 92 3.00 -10.79 -10.88
CA GLN A 92 1.87 -9.93 -11.20
C GLN A 92 1.90 -9.46 -12.67
N LEU A 93 3.09 -9.12 -13.18
CA LEU A 93 3.29 -8.63 -14.53
C LEU A 93 3.47 -9.75 -15.58
N SER A 94 3.33 -11.01 -15.20
CA SER A 94 3.42 -12.14 -16.15
C SER A 94 2.37 -12.05 -17.28
N SER A 95 1.24 -11.39 -17.02
CA SER A 95 0.16 -11.14 -17.98
C SER A 95 0.05 -9.66 -18.40
N GLY A 96 1.09 -8.86 -18.13
CA GLY A 96 1.12 -7.43 -18.43
C GLY A 96 0.72 -6.53 -17.27
N HIS A 97 0.71 -5.23 -17.51
CA HIS A 97 0.39 -4.20 -16.53
C HIS A 97 -1.10 -3.99 -16.32
N ARG A 98 -1.94 -4.26 -17.32
CA ARG A 98 -3.39 -4.06 -17.27
C ARG A 98 -4.05 -4.78 -16.09
N PRO A 99 -3.81 -6.08 -15.83
CA PRO A 99 -4.43 -6.77 -14.69
C PRO A 99 -4.04 -6.14 -13.34
N VAL A 100 -2.82 -5.64 -13.22
CA VAL A 100 -2.37 -4.91 -12.03
C VAL A 100 -3.19 -3.63 -11.86
N GLN A 101 -3.39 -2.86 -12.94
CA GLN A 101 -4.19 -1.64 -12.90
C GLN A 101 -5.66 -1.92 -12.58
N GLU A 102 -6.23 -3.02 -13.06
CA GLU A 102 -7.60 -3.47 -12.72
C GLU A 102 -7.72 -3.76 -11.21
N THR A 103 -6.73 -4.45 -10.62
CA THR A 103 -6.68 -4.65 -9.15
C THR A 103 -6.64 -3.31 -8.40
N TRP A 104 -5.82 -2.37 -8.84
CA TRP A 104 -5.75 -1.03 -8.25
C TRP A 104 -7.05 -0.24 -8.43
N ASN A 105 -7.79 -0.47 -9.54
CA ASN A 105 -9.10 0.13 -9.77
C ASN A 105 -10.12 -0.35 -8.73
N GLU A 106 -10.13 -1.65 -8.43
CA GLU A 106 -11.00 -2.23 -7.39
C GLU A 106 -10.69 -1.67 -6.01
N VAL A 107 -9.39 -1.63 -5.64
CA VAL A 107 -8.94 -1.08 -4.36
C VAL A 107 -9.34 0.38 -4.21
N THR A 108 -9.10 1.18 -5.25
CA THR A 108 -9.43 2.60 -5.25
C THR A 108 -10.95 2.81 -5.18
N ALA A 109 -11.73 2.04 -5.94
CA ALA A 109 -13.19 2.14 -5.95
C ALA A 109 -13.81 1.83 -4.58
N ALA A 110 -13.22 0.92 -3.81
CA ALA A 110 -13.68 0.58 -2.47
C ALA A 110 -13.37 1.65 -1.40
N ALA A 111 -12.41 2.55 -1.67
CA ALA A 111 -11.98 3.58 -0.72
C ALA A 111 -12.82 4.86 -0.84
N ARG A 112 -13.16 5.48 0.29
CA ARG A 112 -13.69 6.86 0.35
C ARG A 112 -12.59 7.89 0.47
N VAL A 113 -11.54 7.55 1.23
CA VAL A 113 -10.41 8.44 1.51
C VAL A 113 -9.13 7.68 1.20
N LEU A 114 -8.22 8.33 0.50
CA LEU A 114 -6.86 7.86 0.24
C LEU A 114 -5.87 8.87 0.83
N HIS A 115 -4.86 8.37 1.53
CA HIS A 115 -3.67 9.14 1.88
C HIS A 115 -2.49 8.54 1.13
N VAL A 116 -1.78 9.36 0.40
CA VAL A 116 -0.72 8.89 -0.51
C VAL A 116 0.52 9.73 -0.32
N TRP A 117 1.65 9.07 -0.17
CA TRP A 117 2.98 9.66 -0.24
C TRP A 117 3.72 9.13 -1.45
N ASP A 118 4.16 10.00 -2.33
CA ASP A 118 4.99 9.67 -3.49
C ASP A 118 6.30 10.46 -3.48
N SER A 119 7.42 9.74 -3.51
CA SER A 119 8.76 10.32 -3.39
C SER A 119 9.50 10.44 -4.74
N PHE A 120 9.12 9.68 -5.78
CA PHE A 120 9.91 9.59 -7.00
C PHE A 120 9.15 9.89 -8.30
N ALA A 121 7.84 9.73 -8.32
CA ALA A 121 7.02 9.94 -9.51
C ALA A 121 5.68 10.57 -9.14
N VAL A 122 4.99 11.17 -10.10
CA VAL A 122 3.63 11.65 -9.91
C VAL A 122 2.69 10.47 -9.75
N ASN A 123 1.76 10.56 -8.79
CA ASN A 123 0.78 9.53 -8.51
C ASN A 123 -0.11 9.18 -9.69
N GLY A 124 -0.40 7.89 -9.88
CA GLY A 124 -1.22 7.39 -10.98
C GLY A 124 -2.62 8.01 -11.08
N LEU A 125 -3.21 8.48 -9.96
CA LEU A 125 -4.49 9.20 -9.97
C LEU A 125 -4.39 10.60 -10.58
N LEU A 126 -3.19 11.19 -10.67
CA LEU A 126 -2.97 12.53 -11.22
C LEU A 126 -2.13 12.53 -12.51
N GLN A 127 -1.72 11.35 -13.00
CA GLN A 127 -0.93 11.27 -14.23
C GLN A 127 -1.72 11.67 -15.47
N THR A 128 -1.03 12.29 -16.43
CA THR A 128 -1.54 12.40 -17.82
C THR A 128 -1.34 11.08 -18.55
N PRO A 129 -2.08 10.80 -19.64
CA PRO A 129 -1.86 9.58 -20.43
C PRO A 129 -0.42 9.42 -20.93
N ASP A 130 0.20 10.51 -21.39
CA ASP A 130 1.56 10.47 -21.95
C ASP A 130 2.60 10.19 -20.86
N TYR A 131 2.47 10.82 -19.68
CA TYR A 131 3.36 10.52 -18.55
C TYR A 131 3.19 9.06 -18.09
N ALA A 132 1.94 8.58 -17.97
CA ALA A 132 1.65 7.20 -17.60
C ALA A 132 2.26 6.18 -18.58
N ARG A 133 2.20 6.48 -19.91
CA ARG A 133 2.80 5.65 -20.95
C ARG A 133 4.29 5.47 -20.73
N HIS A 134 5.04 6.55 -20.51
CA HIS A 134 6.49 6.51 -20.27
C HIS A 134 6.82 5.72 -18.99
N VAL A 135 6.03 5.89 -17.95
CA VAL A 135 6.19 5.12 -16.71
C VAL A 135 6.00 3.61 -16.99
N PHE A 136 4.90 3.23 -17.65
CA PHE A 136 4.64 1.81 -17.95
C PHE A 136 5.70 1.20 -18.86
N GLU A 137 6.14 1.91 -19.91
CA GLU A 137 7.20 1.43 -20.80
C GLU A 137 8.52 1.21 -20.06
N SER A 138 8.85 2.09 -19.10
CA SER A 138 10.06 1.96 -18.30
C SER A 138 10.02 0.73 -17.40
N TYR A 139 8.87 0.51 -16.72
CA TYR A 139 8.69 -0.68 -15.90
C TYR A 139 8.55 -1.97 -16.73
N ALA A 140 7.91 -1.91 -17.90
CA ALA A 140 7.83 -3.05 -18.80
C ALA A 140 9.21 -3.52 -19.26
N ARG A 141 10.09 -2.57 -19.62
CA ARG A 141 11.50 -2.89 -19.96
C ARG A 141 12.25 -3.48 -18.78
N LEU A 142 12.11 -2.89 -17.58
CA LEU A 142 12.78 -3.37 -16.36
C LEU A 142 12.35 -4.79 -15.98
N GLN A 143 11.05 -5.05 -16.04
CA GLN A 143 10.46 -6.31 -15.57
C GLN A 143 10.34 -7.37 -16.67
N ASN A 144 10.70 -7.04 -17.94
CA ASN A 144 10.48 -7.89 -19.12
C ASN A 144 9.03 -8.39 -19.21
N SER A 145 8.07 -7.50 -18.96
CA SER A 145 6.64 -7.83 -19.00
C SER A 145 6.08 -7.77 -20.43
N PRO A 146 4.97 -8.45 -20.74
CA PRO A 146 4.29 -8.35 -22.02
C PRO A 146 3.92 -6.91 -22.39
N PRO A 147 3.90 -6.55 -23.70
CA PRO A 147 3.57 -5.21 -24.15
C PRO A 147 2.05 -4.97 -24.14
N ASP A 148 1.55 -4.35 -23.10
CA ASP A 148 0.14 -3.97 -22.94
C ASP A 148 -0.02 -2.51 -22.48
N THR A 149 0.96 -1.66 -22.77
CA THR A 149 1.07 -0.29 -22.26
C THR A 149 -0.20 0.52 -22.48
N GLU A 150 -0.79 0.51 -23.68
CA GLU A 150 -1.99 1.31 -23.98
C GLU A 150 -3.23 0.83 -23.19
N ASP A 151 -3.36 -0.48 -22.97
CA ASP A 151 -4.42 -1.03 -22.15
C ASP A 151 -4.23 -0.65 -20.67
N ALA A 152 -3.01 -0.67 -20.17
CA ALA A 152 -2.66 -0.23 -18.83
C ALA A 152 -2.90 1.28 -18.64
N VAL A 153 -2.57 2.11 -19.63
CA VAL A 153 -2.85 3.55 -19.63
C VAL A 153 -4.36 3.79 -19.55
N ARG A 154 -5.16 3.12 -20.39
CA ARG A 154 -6.63 3.23 -20.36
C ARG A 154 -7.17 2.88 -18.97
N ALA A 155 -6.77 1.75 -18.41
CA ALA A 155 -7.22 1.31 -17.10
C ALA A 155 -6.84 2.31 -16.00
N ARG A 156 -5.64 2.93 -16.07
CA ARG A 156 -5.21 4.00 -15.16
C ARG A 156 -6.04 5.26 -15.30
N MET A 157 -6.35 5.68 -16.53
CA MET A 157 -7.21 6.86 -16.78
C MET A 157 -8.65 6.62 -16.30
N ASP A 158 -9.19 5.42 -16.47
CA ASP A 158 -10.50 5.06 -15.96
C ASP A 158 -10.57 5.17 -14.42
N ARG A 159 -9.49 4.77 -13.71
CA ARG A 159 -9.40 4.95 -12.25
C ARG A 159 -9.51 6.40 -11.82
N GLN A 160 -9.02 7.35 -12.61
CA GLN A 160 -9.06 8.77 -12.26
C GLN A 160 -10.48 9.33 -12.16
N ARG A 161 -11.50 8.66 -12.73
CA ARG A 161 -12.92 9.02 -12.56
C ARG A 161 -13.32 9.03 -11.08
N TRP A 162 -12.62 8.27 -10.24
CA TRP A 162 -12.81 8.26 -8.79
C TRP A 162 -12.67 9.66 -8.16
N LEU A 163 -11.78 10.50 -8.68
CA LEU A 163 -11.56 11.87 -8.18
C LEU A 163 -12.79 12.78 -8.33
N TYR A 164 -13.69 12.47 -9.24
CA TYR A 164 -14.87 13.27 -9.55
C TYR A 164 -16.15 12.72 -8.89
N GLN A 165 -16.04 11.66 -8.09
CA GLN A 165 -17.18 11.07 -7.41
C GLN A 165 -17.46 11.80 -6.09
N PRO A 166 -18.73 12.10 -5.75
CA PRO A 166 -19.07 12.71 -4.48
C PRO A 166 -18.60 11.90 -3.26
N GLY A 167 -18.11 12.60 -2.23
CA GLY A 167 -17.68 11.97 -0.99
C GLY A 167 -16.33 11.23 -1.07
N ARG A 168 -15.62 11.33 -2.19
CA ARG A 168 -14.23 10.85 -2.33
C ARG A 168 -13.25 11.93 -1.90
N ARG A 169 -12.11 11.52 -1.33
CA ARG A 169 -11.04 12.45 -0.95
C ARG A 169 -9.67 11.82 -1.15
N LEU A 170 -8.85 12.48 -1.98
CA LEU A 170 -7.44 12.19 -2.13
C LEU A 170 -6.62 13.19 -1.32
N ASN A 171 -5.87 12.72 -0.33
CA ASN A 171 -4.83 13.48 0.35
C ASN A 171 -3.50 12.98 -0.21
N LEU A 172 -2.86 13.77 -1.05
CA LEU A 172 -1.62 13.39 -1.72
C LEU A 172 -0.49 14.32 -1.30
N LEU A 173 0.62 13.74 -0.90
CA LEU A 173 1.88 14.40 -0.69
C LEU A 173 2.88 13.95 -1.76
N LEU A 174 3.49 14.91 -2.44
CA LEU A 174 4.60 14.67 -3.36
C LEU A 174 5.88 15.28 -2.81
N TRP A 175 6.97 14.54 -2.84
CA TRP A 175 8.26 15.16 -2.65
C TRP A 175 8.61 16.06 -3.87
N GLU A 176 9.16 17.26 -3.63
CA GLU A 176 9.49 18.20 -4.72
C GLU A 176 10.42 17.56 -5.77
N GLY A 177 11.27 16.60 -5.38
CA GLY A 177 12.11 15.83 -6.29
C GLY A 177 11.32 15.10 -7.38
N ALA A 178 10.12 14.62 -7.08
CA ALA A 178 9.25 13.96 -8.04
C ALA A 178 8.79 14.89 -9.18
N LEU A 179 8.67 16.21 -8.91
CA LEU A 179 8.33 17.22 -9.92
C LEU A 179 9.46 17.46 -10.94
N ARG A 180 10.67 17.04 -10.60
CA ARG A 180 11.88 17.25 -11.40
C ARG A 180 12.47 15.96 -11.97
N ALA A 181 11.94 14.82 -11.59
CA ALA A 181 12.39 13.51 -12.03
C ALA A 181 12.11 13.33 -13.53
N ARG A 182 13.16 13.25 -14.35
CA ARG A 182 13.05 13.10 -15.80
C ARG A 182 12.81 11.65 -16.21
N VAL A 183 11.65 11.11 -15.83
CA VAL A 183 11.20 9.77 -16.21
C VAL A 183 10.55 9.74 -17.60
N CYS A 184 10.38 10.90 -18.22
CA CYS A 184 9.81 11.13 -19.55
C CYS A 184 10.45 12.35 -20.20
N PRO A 185 10.21 12.62 -21.51
CA PRO A 185 10.64 13.83 -22.19
C PRO A 185 10.17 15.12 -21.49
N PRO A 186 10.95 16.24 -21.62
CA PRO A 186 10.63 17.48 -20.91
C PRO A 186 9.24 18.06 -21.21
N ASP A 187 8.76 17.96 -22.44
CA ASP A 187 7.41 18.40 -22.88
C ASP A 187 6.30 17.59 -22.22
N VAL A 188 6.49 16.28 -22.10
CA VAL A 188 5.56 15.38 -21.40
C VAL A 188 5.53 15.71 -19.90
N LEU A 189 6.71 15.93 -19.29
CA LEU A 189 6.78 16.33 -17.89
C LEU A 189 6.13 17.71 -17.67
N ALA A 190 6.35 18.67 -18.58
CA ALA A 190 5.71 19.97 -18.52
C ALA A 190 4.17 19.84 -18.52
N GLY A 191 3.60 19.05 -19.43
CA GLY A 191 2.15 18.76 -19.48
C GLY A 191 1.65 18.06 -18.21
N GLN A 192 2.48 17.18 -17.62
CA GLN A 192 2.17 16.56 -16.33
C GLN A 192 2.13 17.59 -15.18
N LEU A 193 3.04 18.55 -15.16
CA LEU A 193 3.05 19.61 -14.16
C LEU A 193 1.87 20.58 -14.36
N ASP A 194 1.48 20.88 -15.60
CA ASP A 194 0.26 21.64 -15.90
C ASP A 194 -0.99 20.92 -15.37
N ARG A 195 -1.05 19.59 -15.47
CA ARG A 195 -2.13 18.78 -14.86
C ARG A 195 -2.14 18.92 -13.33
N LEU A 196 -0.99 18.91 -12.66
CA LEU A 196 -0.91 19.11 -11.21
C LEU A 196 -1.38 20.50 -10.80
N LEU A 197 -1.01 21.55 -11.54
CA LEU A 197 -1.52 22.90 -11.30
C LEU A 197 -3.05 22.96 -11.41
N GLY A 198 -3.63 22.27 -12.38
CA GLY A 198 -5.08 22.22 -12.60
C GLY A 198 -5.88 21.46 -11.55
N VAL A 199 -5.25 20.60 -10.72
CA VAL A 199 -5.96 19.89 -9.65
C VAL A 199 -5.85 20.58 -8.29
N VAL A 200 -4.95 21.55 -8.12
CA VAL A 200 -4.90 22.35 -6.88
C VAL A 200 -6.17 23.18 -6.80
N GLY A 201 -6.91 23.02 -5.71
CA GLY A 201 -8.20 23.70 -5.49
C GLY A 201 -9.42 22.85 -5.81
N MET A 202 -9.27 21.62 -6.32
CA MET A 202 -10.39 20.69 -6.40
C MET A 202 -10.81 20.22 -5.00
N ASP A 203 -12.11 20.24 -4.72
CA ASP A 203 -12.66 19.85 -3.40
C ASP A 203 -12.31 18.43 -2.97
N THR A 204 -12.12 17.54 -3.95
CA THR A 204 -11.82 16.13 -3.74
C THR A 204 -10.31 15.85 -3.62
N VAL A 205 -9.44 16.84 -3.91
CA VAL A 205 -7.98 16.66 -3.94
C VAL A 205 -7.29 17.66 -3.02
N ARG A 206 -6.63 17.14 -2.00
CA ARG A 206 -5.70 17.90 -1.17
C ARG A 206 -4.27 17.55 -1.60
N LEU A 207 -3.68 18.34 -2.48
CA LEU A 207 -2.31 18.18 -2.95
C LEU A 207 -1.34 19.00 -2.11
N GLY A 208 -0.35 18.34 -1.49
CA GLY A 208 0.77 18.96 -0.79
C GLY A 208 2.09 18.62 -1.47
N ILE A 209 2.99 19.59 -1.47
CA ILE A 209 4.39 19.40 -1.91
C ILE A 209 5.29 19.48 -0.69
N VAL A 210 6.14 18.46 -0.50
CA VAL A 210 7.20 18.50 0.51
C VAL A 210 8.45 19.07 -0.16
N PRO A 211 8.86 20.32 0.19
CA PRO A 211 10.00 20.98 -0.45
C PRO A 211 11.32 20.25 -0.18
N MET A 212 12.26 20.31 -1.13
CA MET A 212 13.59 19.70 -0.97
C MET A 212 14.41 20.32 0.18
N ASN A 213 14.14 21.57 0.52
CA ASN A 213 14.77 22.30 1.62
C ASN A 213 13.96 22.27 2.92
N ALA A 214 12.87 21.50 2.99
CA ALA A 214 12.09 21.37 4.21
C ALA A 214 12.89 20.66 5.31
N ALA A 215 12.69 21.10 6.55
CA ALA A 215 13.20 20.37 7.71
C ALA A 215 12.40 19.08 7.91
N LEU A 216 12.92 17.97 7.45
CA LEU A 216 12.28 16.67 7.53
C LEU A 216 12.61 15.97 8.85
N ARG A 217 11.61 15.42 9.52
CA ARG A 217 11.80 14.56 10.70
C ARG A 217 12.16 13.13 10.33
N LEU A 218 11.76 12.69 9.14
CA LEU A 218 12.02 11.37 8.58
C LEU A 218 12.55 11.55 7.14
N PRO A 219 13.51 10.73 6.69
CA PRO A 219 13.95 10.79 5.30
C PRO A 219 12.80 10.40 4.36
N PRO A 220 12.73 11.01 3.15
CA PRO A 220 11.75 10.63 2.14
C PRO A 220 12.08 9.24 1.61
N ALA A 221 11.44 8.23 2.18
CA ALA A 221 11.58 6.83 1.79
C ALA A 221 10.53 6.42 0.76
N ASN A 222 10.29 5.11 0.62
CA ASN A 222 9.40 4.52 -0.38
C ASN A 222 8.01 5.13 -0.37
N ALA A 223 7.41 5.20 -1.55
CA ALA A 223 6.03 5.59 -1.73
C ALA A 223 5.07 4.61 -1.03
N PHE A 224 3.93 5.12 -0.57
CA PHE A 224 2.88 4.28 0.02
C PHE A 224 1.51 4.92 -0.11
N TRP A 225 0.49 4.05 -0.07
CA TRP A 225 -0.91 4.41 -0.01
C TRP A 225 -1.52 3.91 1.28
N ILE A 226 -2.31 4.74 1.95
CA ILE A 226 -3.21 4.31 3.03
C ILE A 226 -4.63 4.34 2.48
N VAL A 227 -5.22 3.17 2.33
CA VAL A 227 -6.55 2.97 1.75
C VAL A 227 -7.59 2.93 2.88
N GLY A 228 -8.31 4.02 3.06
CA GLY A 228 -9.21 4.17 4.19
C GLY A 228 -8.45 4.10 5.52
N GLU A 229 -8.86 3.18 6.40
CA GLU A 229 -8.26 2.95 7.71
C GLU A 229 -7.72 1.53 7.91
N ARG A 230 -7.63 0.73 6.84
CA ARG A 230 -7.48 -0.72 6.97
C ARG A 230 -6.36 -1.34 6.16
N LEU A 231 -5.80 -0.62 5.20
CA LEU A 231 -4.81 -1.19 4.29
C LEU A 231 -3.74 -0.16 3.97
N VAL A 232 -2.49 -0.57 4.05
CA VAL A 232 -1.35 0.14 3.49
C VAL A 232 -0.80 -0.66 2.34
N ILE A 233 -0.48 0.01 1.23
CA ILE A 233 0.23 -0.56 0.11
C ILE A 233 1.51 0.24 -0.09
N THR A 234 2.65 -0.42 -0.07
CA THR A 234 3.95 0.17 -0.38
C THR A 234 4.64 -0.64 -1.45
N GLU A 235 5.42 0.03 -2.30
CA GLU A 235 6.04 -0.55 -3.48
C GLU A 235 7.57 -0.48 -3.39
N ASP A 236 8.23 -1.54 -3.86
CA ASP A 236 9.66 -1.60 -4.07
C ASP A 236 9.94 -2.17 -5.48
N TRP A 237 11.20 -2.17 -5.92
CA TRP A 237 11.61 -2.62 -7.26
C TRP A 237 11.20 -4.03 -7.62
N HIS A 238 11.09 -4.94 -6.66
CA HIS A 238 10.78 -6.35 -6.92
C HIS A 238 9.36 -6.76 -6.53
N ALA A 239 8.66 -5.94 -5.73
CA ALA A 239 7.36 -6.30 -5.17
C ALA A 239 6.59 -5.12 -4.60
N GLU A 240 5.31 -5.33 -4.36
CA GLU A 240 4.48 -4.52 -3.47
C GLU A 240 4.14 -5.28 -2.19
N LEU A 241 3.99 -4.56 -1.08
CA LEU A 241 3.54 -5.08 0.20
C LEU A 241 2.14 -4.54 0.51
N TRP A 242 1.26 -5.43 0.91
CA TRP A 242 -0.11 -5.10 1.33
C TRP A 242 -0.25 -5.40 2.82
N LEU A 243 -0.29 -4.36 3.65
CA LEU A 243 -0.25 -4.44 5.10
C LEU A 243 -1.62 -4.01 5.64
N ASP A 244 -2.36 -4.94 6.25
CA ASP A 244 -3.71 -4.71 6.76
C ASP A 244 -3.83 -4.94 8.29
N ASP A 245 -2.69 -5.15 8.95
CA ASP A 245 -2.64 -5.17 10.41
C ASP A 245 -2.67 -3.75 11.01
N SER A 246 -3.26 -3.61 12.19
CA SER A 246 -3.48 -2.31 12.84
C SER A 246 -2.20 -1.55 13.14
N ASP A 247 -1.11 -2.27 13.46
CA ASP A 247 0.14 -1.66 13.90
C ASP A 247 0.89 -1.07 12.70
N SER A 248 0.92 -1.79 11.57
CA SER A 248 1.45 -1.29 10.30
C SER A 248 0.66 -0.08 9.81
N VAL A 249 -0.68 -0.13 9.83
CA VAL A 249 -1.50 1.01 9.43
C VAL A 249 -1.23 2.22 10.33
N ALA A 250 -1.14 2.03 11.64
CA ALA A 250 -0.83 3.11 12.58
C ALA A 250 0.58 3.68 12.36
N LEU A 251 1.57 2.83 12.04
CA LEU A 251 2.93 3.27 11.70
C LEU A 251 2.92 4.19 10.48
N TYR A 252 2.31 3.75 9.37
CA TYR A 252 2.29 4.54 8.13
C TYR A 252 1.47 5.83 8.25
N ARG A 253 0.45 5.86 9.11
CA ARG A 253 -0.25 7.12 9.47
C ARG A 253 0.69 8.12 10.14
N ARG A 254 1.50 7.69 11.12
CA ARG A 254 2.51 8.57 11.75
C ARG A 254 3.55 9.07 10.75
N VAL A 255 3.98 8.21 9.81
CA VAL A 255 4.87 8.63 8.73
C VAL A 255 4.21 9.69 7.86
N TRP A 256 2.97 9.46 7.42
CA TRP A 256 2.23 10.41 6.59
C TRP A 256 2.01 11.75 7.31
N GLU A 257 1.66 11.74 8.59
CA GLU A 257 1.51 12.94 9.43
C GLU A 257 2.84 13.72 9.53
N SER A 258 3.95 13.00 9.72
CA SER A 258 5.29 13.61 9.75
C SER A 258 5.64 14.30 8.43
N MET A 259 5.36 13.67 7.28
CA MET A 259 5.57 14.27 5.96
C MET A 259 4.61 15.46 5.72
N CYS A 260 3.36 15.32 6.15
CA CYS A 260 2.34 16.36 6.05
C CYS A 260 2.73 17.63 6.81
N ALA A 261 3.38 17.50 7.98
CA ALA A 261 3.87 18.63 8.78
C ALA A 261 4.98 19.44 8.07
N SER A 262 5.67 18.84 7.10
CA SER A 262 6.73 19.50 6.31
C SER A 262 6.25 19.93 4.92
N ALA A 263 4.98 19.68 4.57
CA ALA A 263 4.43 19.96 3.26
C ALA A 263 3.82 21.37 3.18
N VAL A 264 3.91 21.96 1.99
CA VAL A 264 3.20 23.19 1.63
C VAL A 264 1.98 22.85 0.78
N PHE A 265 0.91 23.65 0.89
CA PHE A 265 -0.37 23.43 0.23
C PHE A 265 -0.85 24.71 -0.48
N GLY A 266 -1.94 24.59 -1.27
CA GLY A 266 -2.58 25.73 -1.92
C GLY A 266 -1.60 26.53 -2.78
N THR A 267 -1.55 27.84 -2.60
CA THR A 267 -0.71 28.76 -3.39
C THR A 267 0.78 28.43 -3.30
N GLU A 268 1.29 28.01 -2.14
CA GLU A 268 2.70 27.64 -2.00
C GLU A 268 3.05 26.36 -2.78
N ALA A 269 2.15 25.38 -2.78
CA ALA A 269 2.28 24.18 -3.61
C ALA A 269 2.24 24.54 -5.11
N GLN A 270 1.32 25.42 -5.52
CA GLN A 270 1.26 25.94 -6.90
C GLN A 270 2.58 26.57 -7.30
N HIS A 271 3.16 27.43 -6.44
CA HIS A 271 4.47 28.04 -6.71
C HIS A 271 5.58 27.00 -6.87
N ALA A 272 5.62 25.98 -6.04
CA ALA A 272 6.62 24.90 -6.16
C ALA A 272 6.48 24.14 -7.50
N ILE A 273 5.26 23.79 -7.89
CA ILE A 273 4.97 23.14 -9.16
C ILE A 273 5.31 24.06 -10.35
N ALA A 274 4.93 25.32 -10.30
CA ALA A 274 5.21 26.30 -11.36
C ALA A 274 6.71 26.52 -11.57
N ARG A 275 7.51 26.62 -10.48
CA ARG A 275 8.98 26.69 -10.56
C ARG A 275 9.57 25.45 -11.22
N ALA A 276 9.09 24.25 -10.87
CA ALA A 276 9.55 23.03 -11.50
C ALA A 276 9.20 23.02 -13.00
N ARG A 277 8.01 23.47 -13.35
CA ARG A 277 7.54 23.57 -14.74
C ARG A 277 8.36 24.56 -15.57
N GLN A 278 8.69 25.73 -15.02
CA GLN A 278 9.53 26.73 -15.70
C GLN A 278 10.94 26.19 -16.01
N ALA A 279 11.51 25.41 -15.09
CA ALA A 279 12.82 24.79 -15.28
C ALA A 279 12.85 23.70 -16.36
N MET A 280 11.71 23.26 -16.92
CA MET A 280 11.65 22.31 -18.04
C MET A 280 11.74 23.01 -19.40
N VAL A 281 11.52 24.31 -19.47
CA VAL A 281 11.48 25.11 -20.72
C VAL A 281 12.78 25.89 -20.92
N ALA A 282 13.57 26.02 -19.87
CA ALA A 282 14.90 26.66 -19.91
C ALA A 282 15.99 25.63 -20.26
#